data_41701d147f5921e8e43494df55897cb9
#
_entry.id   41701d147f5921e8e43494df55897cb9
#
_cell.length_a   1.000
_cell.length_b   1.000
_cell.length_c   1.000
_cell.angle_alpha   90.00
_cell.angle_beta   90.00
_cell.angle_gamma   90.00
#
_symmetry.space_group_name_H-M   'P 1'
#
loop_
_entity.id
_entity.type
_entity.pdbx_description
1 polymer ?
#
loop_
_entity_poly.entity_id
_entity_poly.type
_entity_poly.pdbx_seq_one_letter_code
_entity_poly.pdbx_strand_id
1 'polypeptide(L)'
;MRVDDHPGPRPGIRVRRGRSALGAVLVAFLTVLGMVTASPAQALSGDVRMHDPSLIKVGSCYYGFSTGFENDSLNPSGSITIRKTCGGTAASGWTKVGNVWGSTPSWITQKLGSTPPNIWAPEIKQFNGKYHLYYAGSRWGTSYAVMGLATATNIEGPWTDQGMVTDVNYPIDPNVDWGPDGRLYLSWGSFTGPGTYMHVLDQSTGKLSTTDHNLWHLAVGIENPTIVLNGGFYYLFGSKGTCCAGTDSNYYTVVGRSTSITGPYLDQNGTNMLSNGGTTVLKGARPRVAAGGADAYDDGSSKYLAYHYYDADNAGRETLDIRQMTFANGWPVLSGPLGAPNNHLWNLNADKCADVWSASTADGASVNSGNCNSGTNQQWKPTAVGSNYQLVNVNSGKCLQISGASTANGAAAVQSTCTGASHQLWKRTAVIGAYLTYTNVNSGKCLQIAGGSTANGAALDQSTCTSGTNQQWMLV
;
A
#
# COMPACT_ATOMS: atom_id res chain seq x y z
N MET A 1 -113.46 25.45 -8.34
CA MET A 1 -114.18 26.09 -7.22
C MET A 1 -113.55 25.62 -5.92
N ARG A 2 -112.99 26.56 -5.20
CA ARG A 2 -112.81 26.58 -3.73
C ARG A 2 -112.25 25.32 -3.07
N VAL A 3 -111.49 25.34 -2.08
CA VAL A 3 -110.85 26.33 -1.18
C VAL A 3 -110.07 25.49 -0.18
N ASP A 4 -108.88 25.93 0.16
CA ASP A 4 -108.18 25.93 1.40
C ASP A 4 -108.46 24.86 2.49
N ASP A 5 -107.50 24.25 3.03
CA ASP A 5 -107.02 24.61 4.36
C ASP A 5 -105.77 23.85 4.81
N HIS A 6 -104.84 24.62 5.37
CA HIS A 6 -103.76 24.16 6.21
C HIS A 6 -104.21 23.82 7.62
N PRO A 7 -103.60 22.96 8.32
CA PRO A 7 -102.74 23.48 9.40
C PRO A 7 -101.43 22.72 9.64
N GLY A 8 -100.52 23.48 10.04
CA GLY A 8 -99.19 23.53 10.59
C GLY A 8 -98.63 22.38 11.51
N PRO A 9 -97.39 22.52 11.93
CA PRO A 9 -96.43 21.41 12.05
C PRO A 9 -96.36 20.87 13.48
N ARG A 10 -95.85 19.61 13.62
CA ARG A 10 -95.32 19.04 14.84
C ARG A 10 -93.96 18.48 14.60
N PRO A 11 -93.08 18.48 15.66
CA PRO A 11 -91.62 18.42 15.53
C PRO A 11 -91.13 17.01 15.29
N GLY A 12 -90.32 16.83 14.24
CA GLY A 12 -89.68 15.61 13.89
C GLY A 12 -88.37 15.46 14.56
N ILE A 13 -88.19 14.30 15.18
CA ILE A 13 -86.99 13.80 15.78
C ILE A 13 -85.85 13.78 14.75
N ARG A 14 -84.77 14.53 15.00
CA ARG A 14 -83.52 14.46 14.22
C ARG A 14 -82.80 13.16 14.54
N VAL A 15 -82.92 12.17 13.63
CA VAL A 15 -81.99 11.04 13.62
C VAL A 15 -80.71 11.54 12.95
N ARG A 16 -79.64 11.72 13.73
CA ARG A 16 -78.27 11.91 13.25
C ARG A 16 -77.80 10.63 12.56
N ARG A 17 -77.83 10.60 11.24
CA ARG A 17 -77.01 9.63 10.49
C ARG A 17 -75.57 9.99 10.64
N GLY A 18 -74.88 9.22 11.48
CA GLY A 18 -73.40 9.23 11.56
C GLY A 18 -72.84 8.76 10.22
N ARG A 19 -72.20 9.65 9.50
CA ARG A 19 -71.31 9.27 8.40
C ARG A 19 -70.07 8.65 9.03
N SER A 20 -69.93 7.31 8.95
CA SER A 20 -68.68 6.60 9.20
C SER A 20 -67.71 7.01 8.11
N ALA A 21 -66.83 7.97 8.38
CA ALA A 21 -65.65 8.20 7.59
C ALA A 21 -64.70 7.03 7.88
N LEU A 22 -64.62 6.06 6.96
CA LEU A 22 -63.48 5.16 6.93
C LEU A 22 -62.25 6.01 6.62
N GLY A 23 -61.54 6.41 7.66
CA GLY A 23 -60.20 6.95 7.56
C GLY A 23 -59.27 5.83 7.10
N ALA A 24 -58.95 5.79 5.82
CA ALA A 24 -57.80 5.03 5.36
C ALA A 24 -56.56 5.64 5.97
N VAL A 25 -56.05 5.03 7.04
CA VAL A 25 -54.72 5.30 7.55
C VAL A 25 -53.74 4.75 6.53
N LEU A 26 -53.28 5.60 5.61
CA LEU A 26 -52.11 5.33 4.80
C LEU A 26 -50.91 5.33 5.76
N VAL A 27 -50.54 4.15 6.26
CA VAL A 27 -49.22 3.95 6.90
C VAL A 27 -48.20 4.03 5.77
N ALA A 28 -47.71 5.24 5.55
CA ALA A 28 -46.49 5.43 4.75
C ALA A 28 -45.35 4.75 5.50
N PHE A 29 -45.03 3.51 5.12
CA PHE A 29 -43.73 2.93 5.41
C PHE A 29 -42.71 3.80 4.68
N LEU A 30 -42.18 4.82 5.39
CA LEU A 30 -40.89 5.39 5.04
C LEU A 30 -39.87 4.26 5.27
N THR A 31 -39.59 3.48 4.24
CA THR A 31 -38.36 2.78 4.13
C THR A 31 -37.28 3.86 4.06
N VAL A 32 -36.74 4.23 5.22
CA VAL A 32 -35.44 4.88 5.29
C VAL A 32 -34.46 3.84 4.72
N LEU A 33 -34.29 3.86 3.38
CA LEU A 33 -33.08 3.34 2.79
C LEU A 33 -31.98 4.18 3.44
N GLY A 34 -31.41 3.65 4.51
CA GLY A 34 -30.14 4.12 5.00
C GLY A 34 -29.18 4.01 3.81
N MET A 35 -28.98 5.12 3.11
CA MET A 35 -27.77 5.26 2.31
C MET A 35 -26.66 5.07 3.32
N VAL A 36 -26.13 3.86 3.38
CA VAL A 36 -24.78 3.64 3.88
C VAL A 36 -23.94 4.43 2.90
N THR A 37 -23.73 5.71 3.20
CA THR A 37 -22.67 6.48 2.59
C THR A 37 -21.43 5.73 3.01
N ALA A 38 -20.92 4.87 2.13
CA ALA A 38 -19.57 4.36 2.28
C ALA A 38 -18.73 5.62 2.44
N SER A 39 -18.20 5.83 3.64
CA SER A 39 -17.21 6.87 3.87
C SER A 39 -16.18 6.69 2.76
N PRO A 40 -15.78 7.75 2.05
CA PRO A 40 -14.74 7.62 1.06
C PRO A 40 -13.59 6.89 1.75
N ALA A 41 -13.15 5.79 1.15
CA ALA A 41 -12.01 5.06 1.66
C ALA A 41 -10.87 6.09 1.70
N GLN A 42 -10.46 6.46 2.90
CA GLN A 42 -9.51 7.52 3.15
C GLN A 42 -8.12 6.90 3.00
N ALA A 43 -7.21 7.55 2.30
CA ALA A 43 -5.78 7.19 2.32
C ALA A 43 -5.33 6.94 3.76
N LEU A 44 -4.26 6.20 3.98
CA LEU A 44 -3.72 5.99 5.32
C LEU A 44 -3.74 7.33 6.07
N SER A 45 -4.34 7.35 7.24
CA SER A 45 -4.56 8.60 7.97
C SER A 45 -4.08 8.51 9.40
N GLY A 46 -3.91 9.68 10.03
CA GLY A 46 -3.35 9.81 11.36
C GLY A 46 -1.83 10.06 11.31
N ASP A 47 -1.11 9.61 12.32
CA ASP A 47 0.35 9.71 12.36
C ASP A 47 0.98 8.56 11.55
N VAL A 48 1.15 8.78 10.25
CA VAL A 48 1.73 7.84 9.28
C VAL A 48 3.20 8.12 8.97
N ARG A 49 3.87 8.99 9.73
CA ARG A 49 5.30 9.26 9.54
C ARG A 49 6.11 8.04 9.95
N MET A 50 6.49 7.22 9.00
CA MET A 50 7.33 6.03 9.21
C MET A 50 8.37 5.92 8.10
N HIS A 51 9.57 5.50 8.48
CA HIS A 51 10.66 5.09 7.61
C HIS A 51 11.03 3.66 8.00
N ASP A 52 11.23 2.75 7.05
CA ASP A 52 11.48 1.33 7.26
C ASP A 52 10.46 0.70 8.23
N PRO A 53 9.17 0.67 7.87
CA PRO A 53 8.15 0.12 8.74
C PRO A 53 8.32 -1.39 8.89
N SER A 54 8.16 -1.92 10.11
CA SER A 54 7.89 -3.34 10.37
C SER A 54 6.57 -3.48 11.10
N LEU A 55 5.69 -4.35 10.60
CA LEU A 55 4.32 -4.49 11.07
C LEU A 55 4.11 -5.74 11.92
N ILE A 56 3.21 -5.64 12.89
CA ILE A 56 2.67 -6.79 13.60
C ILE A 56 1.20 -6.54 13.99
N LYS A 57 0.37 -7.57 13.90
CA LYS A 57 -1.03 -7.54 14.34
C LYS A 57 -1.15 -8.18 15.72
N VAL A 58 -1.76 -7.46 16.65
CA VAL A 58 -2.04 -7.93 18.00
C VAL A 58 -3.51 -7.68 18.30
N GLY A 59 -4.28 -8.76 18.41
CA GLY A 59 -5.74 -8.66 18.52
C GLY A 59 -6.35 -7.99 17.29
N SER A 60 -7.11 -6.92 17.50
CA SER A 60 -7.71 -6.12 16.42
C SER A 60 -6.87 -4.93 15.98
N CYS A 61 -5.65 -4.78 16.51
CA CYS A 61 -4.78 -3.65 16.24
C CYS A 61 -3.57 -4.07 15.39
N TYR A 62 -3.15 -3.20 14.46
CA TYR A 62 -1.85 -3.26 13.82
C TYR A 62 -0.91 -2.29 14.51
N TYR A 63 0.31 -2.73 14.74
CA TYR A 63 1.40 -1.95 15.24
C TYR A 63 2.47 -1.80 14.15
N GLY A 64 3.00 -0.60 14.01
CA GLY A 64 4.12 -0.29 13.13
C GLY A 64 5.28 0.21 13.95
N PHE A 65 6.42 -0.45 13.79
CA PHE A 65 7.71 -0.02 14.32
C PHE A 65 8.49 0.62 13.18
N SER A 66 9.20 1.69 13.44
CA SER A 66 9.93 2.40 12.38
C SER A 66 11.23 3.01 12.88
N THR A 67 12.17 3.21 11.96
CA THR A 67 13.39 3.99 12.18
C THR A 67 13.10 5.25 12.97
N GLY A 68 13.95 5.56 13.95
CA GLY A 68 13.89 6.80 14.72
C GLY A 68 14.28 8.01 13.85
N PHE A 69 13.68 9.15 14.12
CA PHE A 69 14.00 10.38 13.38
C PHE A 69 15.01 11.22 14.13
N GLU A 70 16.00 11.72 13.40
CA GLU A 70 16.93 12.70 13.93
C GLU A 70 16.21 14.02 14.28
N ASN A 71 16.63 14.67 15.33
CA ASN A 71 16.10 15.97 15.76
C ASN A 71 14.58 16.00 16.03
N ASP A 72 13.96 14.84 16.30
CA ASP A 72 12.57 14.78 16.76
C ASP A 72 12.52 15.20 18.24
N SER A 73 11.93 16.35 18.53
CA SER A 73 11.78 16.87 19.89
C SER A 73 10.97 15.94 20.81
N LEU A 74 10.13 15.07 20.22
CA LEU A 74 9.33 14.05 20.93
C LEU A 74 10.08 12.71 21.05
N ASN A 75 11.23 12.60 20.44
CA ASN A 75 12.11 11.43 20.46
C ASN A 75 13.59 11.82 20.39
N PRO A 76 14.11 12.57 21.38
CA PRO A 76 15.46 13.14 21.33
C PRO A 76 16.57 12.09 21.29
N SER A 77 16.27 10.84 21.66
CA SER A 77 17.20 9.70 21.56
C SER A 77 17.26 9.10 20.15
N GLY A 78 16.41 9.54 19.21
CA GLY A 78 16.27 8.90 17.91
C GLY A 78 15.90 7.40 17.96
N SER A 79 15.24 6.97 19.04
CA SER A 79 14.84 5.58 19.25
C SER A 79 13.80 5.13 18.25
N ILE A 80 13.66 3.81 18.03
CA ILE A 80 12.56 3.22 17.27
C ILE A 80 11.23 3.74 17.79
N THR A 81 10.37 4.21 16.88
CA THR A 81 9.02 4.70 17.20
C THR A 81 7.98 3.61 17.02
N ILE A 82 6.97 3.64 17.90
CA ILE A 82 5.84 2.71 17.88
C ILE A 82 4.57 3.48 17.53
N ARG A 83 3.86 3.00 16.52
CA ARG A 83 2.54 3.50 16.12
C ARG A 83 1.54 2.37 16.07
N LYS A 84 0.26 2.68 16.22
CA LYS A 84 -0.82 1.70 16.11
C LYS A 84 -2.04 2.25 15.40
N THR A 85 -2.80 1.33 14.80
CA THR A 85 -4.17 1.54 14.38
C THR A 85 -5.02 0.36 14.81
N CYS A 86 -6.25 0.60 15.24
CA CYS A 86 -7.18 -0.43 15.70
C CYS A 86 -8.48 -0.38 14.88
N GLY A 87 -9.26 -1.46 14.95
CA GLY A 87 -10.51 -1.59 14.17
C GLY A 87 -10.43 -2.66 13.09
N GLY A 88 -9.41 -3.51 13.12
CA GLY A 88 -9.29 -4.69 12.26
C GLY A 88 -8.73 -4.44 10.87
N THR A 89 -8.42 -3.19 10.52
CA THR A 89 -7.76 -2.83 9.26
C THR A 89 -6.54 -1.96 9.49
N ALA A 90 -5.54 -2.08 8.63
CA ALA A 90 -4.34 -1.24 8.66
C ALA A 90 -4.54 0.12 7.93
N ALA A 91 -5.77 0.43 7.48
CA ALA A 91 -6.02 1.50 6.52
C ALA A 91 -6.09 2.91 7.10
N SER A 92 -6.40 3.09 8.40
CA SER A 92 -6.64 4.45 8.91
C SER A 92 -6.53 4.56 10.42
N GLY A 93 -6.35 5.80 10.90
CA GLY A 93 -6.39 6.10 12.32
C GLY A 93 -5.09 5.77 13.06
N TRP A 94 -3.94 5.79 12.37
CA TRP A 94 -2.64 5.60 12.98
C TRP A 94 -2.35 6.67 14.03
N THR A 95 -1.88 6.23 15.19
CA THR A 95 -1.50 7.11 16.31
C THR A 95 -0.15 6.70 16.87
N LYS A 96 0.68 7.67 17.26
CA LYS A 96 1.94 7.39 17.98
C LYS A 96 1.61 6.84 19.37
N VAL A 97 2.21 5.69 19.70
CA VAL A 97 2.15 5.07 21.04
C VAL A 97 3.28 5.59 21.90
N GLY A 98 4.50 5.61 21.37
CA GLY A 98 5.69 5.99 22.08
C GLY A 98 6.97 5.65 21.34
N ASN A 99 8.05 5.59 22.07
CA ASN A 99 9.37 5.20 21.61
C ASN A 99 9.83 3.99 22.44
N VAL A 100 10.67 3.15 21.84
CA VAL A 100 11.14 1.93 22.49
C VAL A 100 12.01 2.27 23.72
N TRP A 101 12.85 3.31 23.61
CA TRP A 101 13.68 3.80 24.72
C TRP A 101 13.67 5.32 24.82
N GLY A 102 13.94 5.81 26.04
CA GLY A 102 14.23 7.23 26.27
C GLY A 102 15.69 7.63 26.00
N SER A 103 16.60 6.63 25.89
CA SER A 103 18.01 6.82 25.58
C SER A 103 18.56 5.63 24.82
N THR A 104 19.51 5.86 23.93
CA THR A 104 20.21 4.81 23.18
C THR A 104 20.94 3.87 24.14
N PRO A 105 20.81 2.54 24.00
CA PRO A 105 21.56 1.58 24.80
C PRO A 105 23.07 1.85 24.75
N SER A 106 23.72 1.90 25.92
CA SER A 106 25.12 2.35 26.06
C SER A 106 26.14 1.51 25.29
N TRP A 107 25.85 0.21 25.11
CA TRP A 107 26.73 -0.69 24.37
C TRP A 107 26.84 -0.29 22.88
N ILE A 108 25.79 0.31 22.29
CA ILE A 108 25.83 0.82 20.92
C ILE A 108 26.84 1.97 20.82
N THR A 109 26.75 2.93 21.75
CA THR A 109 27.71 4.04 21.83
C THR A 109 29.14 3.53 21.98
N GLN A 110 29.35 2.50 22.81
CA GLN A 110 30.68 1.88 23.01
C GLN A 110 31.21 1.22 21.72
N LYS A 111 30.35 0.48 21.00
CA LYS A 111 30.71 -0.19 19.75
C LYS A 111 30.98 0.79 18.59
N LEU A 112 30.18 1.83 18.48
CA LEU A 112 30.29 2.83 17.40
C LEU A 112 31.29 3.96 17.72
N GLY A 113 31.78 4.04 18.95
CA GLY A 113 32.67 5.12 19.42
C GLY A 113 31.94 6.45 19.69
N SER A 114 30.67 6.56 19.36
CA SER A 114 29.80 7.68 19.72
C SER A 114 28.32 7.28 19.60
N THR A 115 27.44 7.99 20.29
CA THR A 115 25.98 7.76 20.18
C THR A 115 25.52 8.10 18.77
N PRO A 116 24.82 7.17 18.07
CA PRO A 116 24.21 7.49 16.79
C PRO A 116 23.04 8.46 17.00
N PRO A 117 22.72 9.33 16.01
CA PRO A 117 21.62 10.27 16.14
C PRO A 117 20.25 9.58 16.14
N ASN A 118 20.15 8.38 15.57
CA ASN A 118 18.94 7.57 15.54
C ASN A 118 19.28 6.08 15.43
N ILE A 119 18.28 5.25 15.72
CA ILE A 119 18.31 3.79 15.57
C ILE A 119 17.51 3.43 14.33
N TRP A 120 18.02 2.49 13.52
CA TRP A 120 17.54 2.20 12.17
C TRP A 120 16.77 0.90 12.08
N ALA A 121 15.91 0.84 11.08
CA ALA A 121 15.24 -0.32 10.50
C ALA A 121 14.93 -1.42 11.51
N PRO A 122 13.79 -1.35 12.19
CA PRO A 122 13.36 -2.39 13.12
C PRO A 122 12.75 -3.60 12.40
N GLU A 123 12.85 -4.76 13.05
CA GLU A 123 12.01 -5.93 12.74
C GLU A 123 11.35 -6.43 14.02
N ILE A 124 10.04 -6.56 13.99
CA ILE A 124 9.23 -7.02 15.11
C ILE A 124 8.69 -8.44 14.87
N LYS A 125 8.99 -9.37 15.77
CA LYS A 125 8.49 -10.76 15.70
C LYS A 125 8.02 -11.22 17.07
N GLN A 126 6.95 -12.03 17.10
CA GLN A 126 6.47 -12.66 18.32
C GLN A 126 6.80 -14.16 18.30
N PHE A 127 7.51 -14.62 19.32
CA PHE A 127 7.74 -16.04 19.58
C PHE A 127 8.04 -16.27 21.07
N ASN A 128 7.87 -17.50 21.55
CA ASN A 128 8.09 -17.90 22.95
C ASN A 128 7.41 -16.97 23.97
N GLY A 129 6.19 -16.48 23.65
CA GLY A 129 5.39 -15.65 24.54
C GLY A 129 5.91 -14.21 24.73
N LYS A 130 6.90 -13.79 23.95
CA LYS A 130 7.46 -12.44 23.98
C LYS A 130 7.51 -11.82 22.59
N TYR A 131 7.52 -10.50 22.56
CA TYR A 131 7.88 -9.72 21.39
C TYR A 131 9.38 -9.52 21.35
N HIS A 132 9.96 -9.71 20.18
CA HIS A 132 11.39 -9.55 19.89
C HIS A 132 11.53 -8.45 18.84
N LEU A 133 12.25 -7.41 19.18
CA LEU A 133 12.51 -6.27 18.30
C LEU A 133 14.00 -6.27 17.98
N TYR A 134 14.33 -6.57 16.73
CA TYR A 134 15.66 -6.41 16.18
C TYR A 134 15.80 -5.00 15.63
N TYR A 135 17.00 -4.42 15.71
CA TYR A 135 17.25 -3.05 15.29
C TYR A 135 18.71 -2.83 14.95
N ALA A 136 19.02 -1.86 14.11
CA ALA A 136 20.37 -1.54 13.73
C ALA A 136 20.85 -0.23 14.34
N GLY A 137 22.13 -0.23 14.79
CA GLY A 137 22.85 0.95 15.18
C GLY A 137 24.01 1.19 14.21
N SER A 138 24.02 2.35 13.58
CA SER A 138 25.10 2.77 12.68
C SER A 138 25.17 4.30 12.62
N ARG A 139 26.07 4.83 11.80
CA ARG A 139 26.15 6.24 11.44
C ARG A 139 26.24 6.38 9.94
N TRP A 140 25.52 7.35 9.41
CA TRP A 140 25.54 7.63 7.97
C TRP A 140 26.97 7.84 7.45
N GLY A 141 27.27 7.22 6.32
CA GLY A 141 28.59 7.31 5.69
C GLY A 141 29.66 6.44 6.31
N THR A 142 29.36 5.55 7.26
CA THR A 142 30.30 4.56 7.80
C THR A 142 30.05 3.17 7.20
N SER A 143 31.06 2.31 7.20
CA SER A 143 30.98 0.91 6.79
C SER A 143 30.86 -0.06 7.98
N TYR A 144 30.50 0.45 9.16
CA TYR A 144 30.35 -0.35 10.37
C TYR A 144 28.97 -0.16 10.98
N ALA A 145 28.32 -1.25 11.31
CA ALA A 145 27.05 -1.29 11.96
C ALA A 145 27.01 -2.39 13.02
N VAL A 146 26.06 -2.28 13.95
CA VAL A 146 25.76 -3.28 14.96
C VAL A 146 24.26 -3.56 14.94
N MET A 147 23.89 -4.81 15.16
CA MET A 147 22.49 -5.20 15.34
C MET A 147 22.24 -5.60 16.79
N GLY A 148 21.18 -5.07 17.37
CA GLY A 148 20.73 -5.36 18.71
C GLY A 148 19.37 -6.07 18.76
N LEU A 149 19.03 -6.55 19.94
CA LEU A 149 17.74 -7.15 20.25
C LEU A 149 17.17 -6.48 21.50
N ALA A 150 15.87 -6.17 21.46
CA ALA A 150 15.08 -5.86 22.63
C ALA A 150 13.88 -6.81 22.76
N THR A 151 13.42 -7.06 23.97
CA THR A 151 12.26 -7.92 24.21
C THR A 151 11.24 -7.25 25.15
N ALA A 152 9.98 -7.58 24.94
CA ALA A 152 8.88 -7.17 25.81
C ALA A 152 7.81 -8.25 25.91
N THR A 153 7.04 -8.27 27.00
CA THR A 153 5.83 -9.09 27.14
C THR A 153 4.58 -8.38 26.68
N ASN A 154 4.62 -7.04 26.63
CA ASN A 154 3.57 -6.19 26.05
C ASN A 154 4.16 -5.47 24.84
N ILE A 155 3.42 -5.43 23.72
CA ILE A 155 3.85 -4.82 22.48
C ILE A 155 4.18 -3.31 22.60
N GLU A 156 3.55 -2.63 23.54
CA GLU A 156 3.80 -1.22 23.83
C GLU A 156 4.95 -1.00 24.85
N GLY A 157 5.52 -2.09 25.35
CA GLY A 157 6.59 -2.07 26.33
C GLY A 157 6.12 -2.28 27.78
N PRO A 158 7.00 -2.11 28.76
CA PRO A 158 8.38 -1.64 28.62
C PRO A 158 9.28 -2.64 27.88
N TRP A 159 10.20 -2.12 27.09
CA TRP A 159 11.18 -2.89 26.32
C TRP A 159 12.49 -3.04 27.10
N THR A 160 13.01 -4.26 27.12
CA THR A 160 14.28 -4.57 27.76
C THR A 160 15.32 -4.85 26.68
N ASP A 161 16.41 -4.08 26.67
CA ASP A 161 17.55 -4.31 25.80
C ASP A 161 18.25 -5.63 26.16
N GLN A 162 18.49 -6.46 25.16
CA GLN A 162 19.17 -7.76 25.27
C GLN A 162 20.61 -7.70 24.74
N GLY A 163 21.07 -6.49 24.34
CA GLY A 163 22.40 -6.28 23.80
C GLY A 163 22.58 -6.76 22.36
N MET A 164 23.82 -6.81 21.94
CA MET A 164 24.21 -7.10 20.57
C MET A 164 23.81 -8.52 20.12
N VAL A 165 23.34 -8.61 18.87
CA VAL A 165 23.10 -9.86 18.12
C VAL A 165 24.29 -10.17 17.23
N THR A 166 24.73 -9.21 16.43
CA THR A 166 25.88 -9.35 15.52
C THR A 166 26.44 -7.98 15.12
N ASP A 167 27.71 -7.96 14.67
CA ASP A 167 28.38 -6.84 14.02
C ASP A 167 29.08 -7.28 12.69
N VAL A 168 28.60 -8.42 12.13
CA VAL A 168 29.20 -9.06 10.95
C VAL A 168 28.44 -8.69 9.68
N ASN A 169 29.19 -8.38 8.60
CA ASN A 169 28.64 -8.10 7.27
C ASN A 169 27.66 -6.93 7.22
N TYR A 170 28.00 -5.82 7.92
CA TYR A 170 27.20 -4.60 7.94
C TYR A 170 25.72 -4.88 8.29
N PRO A 171 25.43 -5.30 9.53
CA PRO A 171 24.14 -5.83 9.92
C PRO A 171 23.12 -4.71 10.17
N ILE A 172 22.51 -4.23 9.09
CA ILE A 172 21.34 -3.35 9.09
C ILE A 172 20.15 -4.08 8.47
N ASP A 173 18.98 -3.54 8.62
CA ASP A 173 17.74 -3.99 8.01
C ASP A 173 17.43 -5.47 8.34
N PRO A 174 17.21 -5.81 9.62
CA PRO A 174 16.85 -7.15 10.02
C PRO A 174 15.49 -7.58 9.48
N ASN A 175 15.33 -8.88 9.21
CA ASN A 175 14.04 -9.54 9.02
C ASN A 175 14.09 -10.95 9.59
N VAL A 176 13.02 -11.38 10.27
CA VAL A 176 12.94 -12.69 10.92
C VAL A 176 11.78 -13.49 10.38
N ASP A 177 12.06 -14.70 9.87
CA ASP A 177 11.01 -15.59 9.39
C ASP A 177 11.20 -17.07 9.78
N TRP A 178 10.08 -17.80 9.75
CA TRP A 178 10.07 -19.22 10.00
C TRP A 178 10.53 -20.00 8.77
N GLY A 179 11.49 -20.90 8.96
CA GLY A 179 11.84 -21.90 7.98
C GLY A 179 10.87 -23.11 8.00
N PRO A 180 10.95 -23.97 6.97
CA PRO A 180 10.10 -25.15 6.86
C PRO A 180 10.42 -26.21 7.92
N ASP A 181 11.55 -26.11 8.56
CA ASP A 181 12.07 -26.96 9.64
C ASP A 181 11.65 -26.48 11.04
N GLY A 182 10.82 -25.44 11.13
CA GLY A 182 10.37 -24.87 12.40
C GLY A 182 11.43 -24.03 13.12
N ARG A 183 12.55 -23.72 12.47
CA ARG A 183 13.57 -22.80 12.99
C ARG A 183 13.26 -21.38 12.56
N LEU A 184 13.74 -20.42 13.35
CA LEU A 184 13.73 -19.00 12.98
C LEU A 184 15.05 -18.65 12.28
N TYR A 185 14.92 -17.85 11.23
CA TYR A 185 16.03 -17.33 10.44
C TYR A 185 16.00 -15.81 10.51
N LEU A 186 17.16 -15.22 10.78
CA LEU A 186 17.39 -13.77 10.72
C LEU A 186 18.14 -13.46 9.45
N SER A 187 17.59 -12.59 8.61
CA SER A 187 18.29 -12.02 7.46
C SER A 187 18.60 -10.54 7.69
N TRP A 188 19.66 -10.03 7.05
CA TRP A 188 20.11 -8.65 7.18
C TRP A 188 21.05 -8.25 6.05
N GLY A 189 21.34 -6.97 5.91
CA GLY A 189 22.43 -6.46 5.06
C GLY A 189 21.97 -5.41 4.06
N SER A 190 22.94 -4.87 3.35
CA SER A 190 22.75 -3.76 2.42
C SER A 190 23.69 -3.88 1.22
N PHE A 191 23.31 -3.25 0.12
CA PHE A 191 24.16 -3.06 -1.07
C PHE A 191 25.37 -2.12 -0.79
N THR A 192 25.33 -1.34 0.28
CA THR A 192 26.49 -0.54 0.75
C THR A 192 27.51 -1.39 1.50
N GLY A 193 27.10 -2.60 1.91
CA GLY A 193 27.93 -3.65 2.45
C GLY A 193 28.15 -4.78 1.43
N PRO A 194 28.53 -5.98 1.91
CA PRO A 194 28.81 -7.12 1.02
C PRO A 194 27.55 -7.83 0.48
N GLY A 195 26.34 -7.32 0.75
CA GLY A 195 25.06 -7.89 0.35
C GLY A 195 24.19 -8.31 1.53
N THR A 196 23.17 -9.13 1.26
CA THR A 196 22.23 -9.62 2.27
C THR A 196 22.55 -11.05 2.68
N TYR A 197 22.53 -11.30 3.97
CA TYR A 197 22.89 -12.57 4.60
C TYR A 197 21.75 -13.12 5.45
N MET A 198 21.85 -14.40 5.81
CA MET A 198 20.90 -15.08 6.69
C MET A 198 21.62 -16.05 7.61
N HIS A 199 21.14 -16.17 8.84
CA HIS A 199 21.63 -17.11 9.84
C HIS A 199 20.45 -17.65 10.67
N VAL A 200 20.61 -18.82 11.26
CA VAL A 200 19.62 -19.39 12.19
C VAL A 200 19.65 -18.66 13.53
N LEU A 201 18.48 -18.40 14.10
CA LEU A 201 18.34 -17.92 15.46
C LEU A 201 18.22 -19.07 16.46
N ASP A 202 18.84 -18.92 17.61
CA ASP A 202 18.50 -19.66 18.82
C ASP A 202 17.20 -19.08 19.40
N GLN A 203 16.11 -19.84 19.31
CA GLN A 203 14.80 -19.39 19.74
C GLN A 203 14.72 -19.12 21.26
N SER A 204 15.60 -19.74 22.05
CA SER A 204 15.59 -19.54 23.51
C SER A 204 16.15 -18.16 23.91
N THR A 205 17.07 -17.64 23.12
CA THR A 205 17.75 -16.37 23.37
C THR A 205 17.33 -15.25 22.42
N GLY A 206 16.82 -15.59 21.24
CA GLY A 206 16.56 -14.64 20.15
C GLY A 206 17.83 -14.15 19.46
N LYS A 207 19.00 -14.75 19.73
CA LYS A 207 20.28 -14.39 19.13
C LYS A 207 20.71 -15.40 18.07
N LEU A 208 21.78 -15.13 17.35
CA LEU A 208 22.32 -16.10 16.39
C LEU A 208 22.65 -17.40 17.07
N SER A 209 22.33 -18.52 16.42
CA SER A 209 22.68 -19.85 16.90
C SER A 209 24.20 -20.00 17.03
N THR A 210 24.64 -20.60 18.12
CA THR A 210 26.06 -20.95 18.35
C THR A 210 26.37 -22.38 17.95
N THR A 211 25.37 -23.17 17.54
CA THR A 211 25.50 -24.56 17.11
C THR A 211 25.31 -24.76 15.62
N ASP A 212 24.57 -23.88 14.96
CA ASP A 212 24.52 -23.78 13.50
C ASP A 212 25.44 -22.63 13.07
N HIS A 213 26.42 -22.91 12.24
CA HIS A 213 27.42 -21.92 11.80
C HIS A 213 27.22 -21.51 10.33
N ASN A 214 26.10 -21.94 9.71
CA ASN A 214 25.83 -21.59 8.33
C ASN A 214 25.44 -20.11 8.21
N LEU A 215 26.14 -19.40 7.36
CA LEU A 215 25.85 -18.03 6.96
C LEU A 215 25.54 -18.05 5.46
N TRP A 216 24.27 -17.93 5.11
CA TRP A 216 23.85 -17.95 3.72
C TRP A 216 23.90 -16.55 3.14
N HIS A 217 24.46 -16.42 1.95
CA HIS A 217 24.42 -15.19 1.17
C HIS A 217 23.20 -15.24 0.24
N LEU A 218 22.23 -14.33 0.41
CA LEU A 218 20.95 -14.39 -0.27
C LEU A 218 20.91 -13.56 -1.54
N ALA A 219 21.46 -12.34 -1.50
CA ALA A 219 21.39 -11.39 -2.60
C ALA A 219 22.53 -10.35 -2.54
N VAL A 220 22.79 -9.74 -3.69
CA VAL A 220 23.62 -8.52 -3.82
C VAL A 220 22.80 -7.41 -4.45
N GLY A 221 23.21 -6.16 -4.24
CA GLY A 221 22.56 -5.00 -4.86
C GLY A 221 21.17 -4.67 -4.32
N ILE A 222 20.81 -5.22 -3.17
CA ILE A 222 19.61 -4.86 -2.41
C ILE A 222 19.96 -4.56 -0.96
N GLU A 223 19.09 -3.85 -0.28
CA GLU A 223 19.01 -3.74 1.18
C GLU A 223 17.59 -3.98 1.65
N ASN A 224 17.36 -3.95 2.97
CA ASN A 224 16.07 -4.18 3.59
C ASN A 224 15.43 -5.49 3.09
N PRO A 225 16.10 -6.66 3.31
CA PRO A 225 15.51 -7.94 2.97
C PRO A 225 14.26 -8.19 3.81
N THR A 226 13.18 -8.65 3.18
CA THR A 226 12.00 -9.17 3.88
C THR A 226 11.45 -10.37 3.12
N ILE A 227 11.04 -11.42 3.86
CA ILE A 227 10.64 -12.68 3.26
C ILE A 227 9.20 -12.99 3.62
N VAL A 228 8.45 -13.55 2.67
CA VAL A 228 7.13 -14.12 2.92
C VAL A 228 6.95 -15.45 2.19
N LEU A 229 6.33 -16.41 2.86
CA LEU A 229 5.99 -17.71 2.28
C LEU A 229 4.62 -17.66 1.61
N ASN A 230 4.53 -18.14 0.37
CA ASN A 230 3.25 -18.37 -0.29
C ASN A 230 3.34 -19.50 -1.32
N GLY A 231 2.37 -20.43 -1.28
CA GLY A 231 2.25 -21.51 -2.27
C GLY A 231 3.50 -22.38 -2.41
N GLY A 232 4.26 -22.60 -1.34
CA GLY A 232 5.50 -23.39 -1.32
C GLY A 232 6.74 -22.64 -1.81
N PHE A 233 6.63 -21.32 -2.07
CA PHE A 233 7.77 -20.46 -2.41
C PHE A 233 7.99 -19.42 -1.33
N TYR A 234 9.25 -19.18 -0.99
CA TYR A 234 9.72 -18.02 -0.25
C TYR A 234 9.98 -16.91 -1.25
N TYR A 235 9.44 -15.74 -0.98
CA TYR A 235 9.62 -14.52 -1.76
C TYR A 235 10.49 -13.56 -0.97
N LEU A 236 11.71 -13.33 -1.44
CA LEU A 236 12.63 -12.34 -0.89
C LEU A 236 12.40 -11.02 -1.60
N PHE A 237 11.86 -10.07 -0.87
CA PHE A 237 11.81 -8.67 -1.30
C PHE A 237 13.07 -7.94 -0.81
N GLY A 238 13.38 -6.86 -1.47
CA GLY A 238 14.44 -5.96 -1.06
C GLY A 238 14.35 -4.67 -1.84
N SER A 239 15.08 -3.68 -1.42
CA SER A 239 15.07 -2.35 -2.02
C SER A 239 16.35 -2.11 -2.81
N LYS A 240 16.20 -1.47 -3.98
CA LYS A 240 17.30 -0.97 -4.85
C LYS A 240 17.19 0.53 -5.00
N GLY A 241 18.26 1.14 -5.49
CA GLY A 241 18.34 2.58 -5.66
C GLY A 241 18.82 3.29 -4.40
N THR A 242 18.59 4.59 -4.32
CA THR A 242 19.07 5.45 -3.22
C THR A 242 17.91 5.92 -2.39
N CYS A 243 17.93 5.68 -1.06
CA CYS A 243 17.01 6.25 -0.09
C CYS A 243 17.55 7.57 0.49
N CYS A 244 16.79 8.12 1.44
CA CYS A 244 17.27 9.08 2.45
C CYS A 244 17.67 10.46 1.91
N ALA A 245 17.23 10.79 0.68
CA ALA A 245 17.41 12.09 0.04
C ALA A 245 16.06 12.80 -0.23
N GLY A 246 15.01 12.47 0.55
CA GLY A 246 13.67 13.02 0.34
C GLY A 246 13.18 12.77 -1.09
N THR A 247 12.67 13.80 -1.75
CA THR A 247 12.15 13.70 -3.13
C THR A 247 13.21 13.49 -4.22
N ASP A 248 14.49 13.54 -3.86
CA ASP A 248 15.60 13.20 -4.78
C ASP A 248 15.98 11.72 -4.71
N SER A 249 15.35 10.95 -3.85
CA SER A 249 15.51 9.50 -3.76
C SER A 249 14.93 8.80 -4.99
N ASN A 250 15.51 7.64 -5.32
CA ASN A 250 15.01 6.79 -6.42
C ASN A 250 14.79 5.33 -5.98
N TYR A 251 14.52 5.14 -4.70
CA TYR A 251 14.32 3.86 -4.05
C TYR A 251 13.13 3.09 -4.64
N TYR A 252 13.26 1.78 -4.81
CA TYR A 252 12.20 0.93 -5.34
C TYR A 252 12.32 -0.51 -4.87
N THR A 253 11.21 -1.24 -4.83
CA THR A 253 11.14 -2.62 -4.31
C THR A 253 11.23 -3.64 -5.44
N VAL A 254 12.07 -4.65 -5.24
CA VAL A 254 12.23 -5.82 -6.12
C VAL A 254 11.90 -7.12 -5.39
N VAL A 255 11.71 -8.21 -6.13
CA VAL A 255 11.45 -9.54 -5.59
C VAL A 255 12.17 -10.64 -6.36
N GLY A 256 12.64 -11.65 -5.65
CA GLY A 256 13.01 -12.96 -6.16
C GLY A 256 12.30 -14.07 -5.37
N ARG A 257 12.21 -15.28 -5.89
CA ARG A 257 11.60 -16.41 -5.19
C ARG A 257 12.47 -17.65 -5.19
N SER A 258 12.27 -18.48 -4.19
CA SER A 258 12.95 -19.79 -4.02
C SER A 258 12.01 -20.79 -3.36
N THR A 259 12.25 -22.09 -3.55
CA THR A 259 11.61 -23.16 -2.78
C THR A 259 12.30 -23.41 -1.43
N SER A 260 13.45 -22.79 -1.20
CA SER A 260 14.18 -22.82 0.07
C SER A 260 14.29 -21.43 0.66
N ILE A 261 14.13 -21.28 2.00
CA ILE A 261 14.30 -20.00 2.68
C ILE A 261 15.76 -19.47 2.56
N THR A 262 16.72 -20.35 2.37
CA THR A 262 18.13 -20.00 2.21
C THR A 262 18.54 -19.77 0.75
N GLY A 263 17.56 -19.76 -0.18
CA GLY A 263 17.82 -19.53 -1.60
C GLY A 263 18.22 -20.80 -2.38
N PRO A 264 18.70 -20.69 -3.62
CA PRO A 264 18.88 -19.42 -4.35
C PRO A 264 17.56 -18.77 -4.74
N TYR A 265 17.51 -17.44 -4.64
CA TYR A 265 16.38 -16.63 -5.05
C TYR A 265 16.52 -16.20 -6.51
N LEU A 266 15.52 -16.52 -7.34
CA LEU A 266 15.51 -16.17 -8.76
C LEU A 266 14.42 -15.15 -9.05
N ASP A 267 14.70 -14.18 -9.89
CA ASP A 267 13.72 -13.24 -10.39
C ASP A 267 12.82 -13.86 -11.48
N GLN A 268 11.87 -13.09 -12.02
CA GLN A 268 10.92 -13.57 -13.03
C GLN A 268 11.60 -14.01 -14.34
N ASN A 269 12.79 -13.51 -14.63
CA ASN A 269 13.58 -13.87 -15.81
C ASN A 269 14.55 -15.03 -15.55
N GLY A 270 14.56 -15.58 -14.30
CA GLY A 270 15.48 -16.62 -13.89
C GLY A 270 16.86 -16.11 -13.44
N THR A 271 17.06 -14.80 -13.34
CA THR A 271 18.31 -14.21 -12.87
C THR A 271 18.44 -14.38 -11.35
N ASN A 272 19.54 -14.91 -10.88
CA ASN A 272 19.81 -15.07 -9.45
C ASN A 272 20.03 -13.71 -8.77
N MET A 273 19.43 -13.52 -7.60
CA MET A 273 19.63 -12.29 -6.80
C MET A 273 21.09 -12.11 -6.34
N LEU A 274 21.87 -13.19 -6.26
CA LEU A 274 23.33 -13.13 -6.09
C LEU A 274 24.07 -12.60 -7.35
N SER A 275 23.38 -12.51 -8.49
CA SER A 275 23.86 -11.89 -9.73
C SER A 275 23.15 -10.57 -10.01
N ASN A 276 22.76 -9.85 -8.95
CA ASN A 276 22.03 -8.60 -9.01
C ASN A 276 20.64 -8.72 -9.68
N GLY A 277 20.02 -9.93 -9.69
CA GLY A 277 18.65 -10.16 -10.10
C GLY A 277 17.64 -9.39 -9.22
N GLY A 278 16.37 -9.59 -9.53
CA GLY A 278 15.25 -9.00 -8.80
C GLY A 278 14.26 -8.32 -9.75
N THR A 279 13.04 -8.86 -9.81
CA THR A 279 11.96 -8.25 -10.59
C THR A 279 11.35 -7.07 -9.83
N THR A 280 11.28 -5.91 -10.48
CA THR A 280 10.64 -4.72 -9.88
C THR A 280 9.15 -4.95 -9.68
N VAL A 281 8.68 -4.76 -8.44
CA VAL A 281 7.27 -4.92 -8.06
C VAL A 281 6.60 -3.62 -7.65
N LEU A 282 7.39 -2.62 -7.24
CA LEU A 282 6.87 -1.32 -6.83
C LEU A 282 7.92 -0.25 -7.07
N LYS A 283 7.53 0.82 -7.76
CA LYS A 283 8.28 2.08 -7.85
C LYS A 283 7.47 3.20 -7.22
N GLY A 284 8.15 4.21 -6.71
CA GLY A 284 7.52 5.47 -6.37
C GLY A 284 7.15 6.26 -7.63
N ALA A 285 6.06 7.00 -7.56
CA ALA A 285 5.63 7.95 -8.58
C ALA A 285 5.02 9.16 -7.88
N ARG A 286 5.35 10.40 -8.30
CA ARG A 286 4.81 11.60 -7.64
C ARG A 286 3.29 11.52 -7.47
N PRO A 287 2.77 11.92 -6.30
CA PRO A 287 3.49 12.54 -5.15
C PRO A 287 4.24 11.53 -4.26
N ARG A 288 4.11 10.21 -4.45
CA ARG A 288 4.73 9.15 -3.66
C ARG A 288 6.09 8.76 -4.25
N VAL A 289 7.14 9.49 -3.90
CA VAL A 289 8.48 9.29 -4.46
C VAL A 289 9.20 8.16 -3.72
N ALA A 290 9.92 7.31 -4.48
CA ALA A 290 10.89 6.35 -3.94
C ALA A 290 10.29 5.37 -2.90
N ALA A 291 9.43 4.45 -3.38
CA ALA A 291 8.75 3.45 -2.56
C ALA A 291 9.66 2.25 -2.25
N GLY A 292 10.12 2.15 -1.00
CA GLY A 292 11.03 1.09 -0.55
C GLY A 292 11.09 0.97 0.98
N GLY A 293 12.12 0.30 1.49
CA GLY A 293 12.21 -0.03 2.92
C GLY A 293 11.01 -0.85 3.36
N ALA A 294 10.72 -1.94 2.60
CA ALA A 294 9.45 -2.64 2.71
C ALA A 294 9.48 -3.78 3.73
N ASP A 295 8.33 -4.02 4.36
CA ASP A 295 8.02 -5.21 5.15
C ASP A 295 6.91 -6.02 4.45
N ALA A 296 7.21 -7.27 4.12
CA ALA A 296 6.26 -8.23 3.55
C ALA A 296 5.58 -9.01 4.69
N TYR A 297 4.49 -8.47 5.18
CA TYR A 297 3.82 -8.95 6.38
C TYR A 297 2.64 -9.89 6.08
N ASP A 298 2.61 -11.05 6.75
CA ASP A 298 1.50 -12.01 6.75
C ASP A 298 0.76 -11.94 8.10
N ASP A 299 -0.50 -11.49 8.10
CA ASP A 299 -1.32 -11.43 9.32
C ASP A 299 -2.10 -12.72 9.62
N GLY A 300 -1.83 -13.80 8.87
CA GLY A 300 -2.51 -15.09 8.94
C GLY A 300 -3.80 -15.16 8.12
N SER A 301 -4.40 -14.02 7.74
CA SER A 301 -5.59 -13.94 6.90
C SER A 301 -5.33 -13.25 5.56
N SER A 302 -4.40 -12.33 5.56
CA SER A 302 -4.02 -11.51 4.41
C SER A 302 -2.53 -11.20 4.45
N LYS A 303 -1.96 -10.98 3.27
CA LYS A 303 -0.57 -10.54 3.15
C LYS A 303 -0.54 -9.09 2.70
N TYR A 304 0.43 -8.35 3.18
CA TYR A 304 0.62 -6.94 2.92
C TYR A 304 2.07 -6.66 2.56
N LEU A 305 2.28 -5.61 1.77
CA LEU A 305 3.56 -4.94 1.63
C LEU A 305 3.41 -3.55 2.26
N ALA A 306 4.01 -3.36 3.42
CA ALA A 306 4.15 -2.06 4.05
C ALA A 306 5.49 -1.46 3.64
N TYR A 307 5.54 -0.18 3.35
CA TYR A 307 6.75 0.49 2.90
C TYR A 307 6.68 1.98 3.20
N HIS A 308 7.82 2.66 3.13
CA HIS A 308 7.77 4.12 3.13
C HIS A 308 7.95 4.69 1.72
N TYR A 309 7.49 5.91 1.56
CA TYR A 309 7.77 6.77 0.41
C TYR A 309 8.05 8.19 0.91
N TYR A 310 8.65 9.02 0.07
CA TYR A 310 8.84 10.44 0.36
C TYR A 310 7.71 11.24 -0.29
N ASP A 311 6.92 11.92 0.54
CA ASP A 311 5.71 12.65 0.12
C ASP A 311 6.10 14.00 -0.48
N ALA A 312 6.04 14.12 -1.81
CA ALA A 312 6.40 15.33 -2.52
C ALA A 312 5.46 16.52 -2.26
N ASP A 313 4.22 16.25 -1.83
CA ASP A 313 3.26 17.27 -1.45
C ASP A 313 3.46 17.74 0.01
N ASN A 314 4.31 17.04 0.76
CA ASN A 314 4.61 17.30 2.16
C ASN A 314 6.12 17.37 2.42
N ALA A 315 6.82 18.16 1.62
CA ALA A 315 8.25 18.45 1.73
C ALA A 315 9.16 17.20 1.78
N GLY A 316 8.77 16.10 1.12
CA GLY A 316 9.54 14.86 1.11
C GLY A 316 9.51 14.08 2.42
N ARG A 317 8.48 14.28 3.25
CA ARG A 317 8.31 13.59 4.52
C ARG A 317 8.15 12.09 4.30
N GLU A 318 8.86 11.31 5.09
CA GLU A 318 8.76 9.84 5.10
C GLU A 318 7.35 9.42 5.56
N THR A 319 6.67 8.69 4.73
CA THR A 319 5.25 8.37 4.94
C THR A 319 5.00 6.90 4.67
N LEU A 320 4.32 6.24 5.59
CA LEU A 320 3.86 4.86 5.44
C LEU A 320 2.85 4.74 4.32
N ASP A 321 3.02 3.73 3.48
CA ASP A 321 1.95 3.20 2.64
C ASP A 321 1.86 1.68 2.80
N ILE A 322 0.67 1.13 2.57
CA ILE A 322 0.41 -0.30 2.69
C ILE A 322 -0.40 -0.76 1.48
N ARG A 323 0.00 -1.87 0.89
CA ARG A 323 -0.72 -2.53 -0.20
C ARG A 323 -1.06 -3.96 0.19
N GLN A 324 -2.28 -4.39 -0.07
CA GLN A 324 -2.61 -5.80 0.04
C GLN A 324 -1.87 -6.58 -1.04
N MET A 325 -1.30 -7.71 -0.65
CA MET A 325 -0.55 -8.60 -1.54
C MET A 325 -1.32 -9.89 -1.79
N THR A 326 -1.51 -10.23 -3.05
CA THR A 326 -2.03 -11.50 -3.53
C THR A 326 -1.02 -12.11 -4.49
N PHE A 327 -1.29 -13.32 -4.99
CA PHE A 327 -0.37 -13.98 -5.90
C PHE A 327 -1.11 -14.45 -7.16
N ALA A 328 -0.53 -14.16 -8.32
CA ALA A 328 -1.01 -14.62 -9.61
C ALA A 328 0.17 -15.10 -10.45
N ASN A 329 -0.03 -16.24 -11.15
CA ASN A 329 1.02 -16.88 -11.96
C ASN A 329 2.33 -17.13 -11.19
N GLY A 330 2.21 -17.35 -9.87
CA GLY A 330 3.35 -17.62 -8.98
C GLY A 330 4.18 -16.39 -8.63
N TRP A 331 3.64 -15.17 -8.77
CA TRP A 331 4.31 -13.91 -8.42
C TRP A 331 3.39 -12.98 -7.63
N PRO A 332 3.95 -12.12 -6.76
CA PRO A 332 3.15 -11.19 -5.98
C PRO A 332 2.45 -10.15 -6.86
N VAL A 333 1.23 -9.84 -6.50
CA VAL A 333 0.40 -8.77 -7.08
C VAL A 333 -0.04 -7.86 -5.95
N LEU A 334 0.22 -6.56 -6.09
CA LEU A 334 -0.11 -5.56 -5.09
C LEU A 334 -1.38 -4.80 -5.49
N SER A 335 -2.23 -4.55 -4.51
CA SER A 335 -3.38 -3.65 -4.69
C SER A 335 -2.92 -2.21 -4.97
N GLY A 336 -3.87 -1.31 -5.23
CA GLY A 336 -3.63 0.12 -4.98
C GLY A 336 -3.37 0.36 -3.48
N PRO A 337 -2.90 1.57 -3.12
CA PRO A 337 -2.69 1.93 -1.71
C PRO A 337 -3.95 1.68 -0.88
N LEU A 338 -3.79 1.11 0.31
CA LEU A 338 -4.93 0.86 1.19
C LEU A 338 -5.61 2.19 1.56
N GLY A 339 -6.94 2.17 1.52
CA GLY A 339 -7.73 3.33 1.90
C GLY A 339 -7.73 4.49 0.92
N ALA A 340 -6.96 4.47 -0.17
CA ALA A 340 -6.98 5.53 -1.17
C ALA A 340 -8.18 5.39 -2.11
N PRO A 341 -9.18 6.29 -2.05
CA PRO A 341 -10.36 6.20 -2.93
C PRO A 341 -10.05 6.64 -4.36
N ASN A 342 -9.10 7.53 -4.50
CA ASN A 342 -8.67 8.13 -5.75
C ASN A 342 -7.18 7.85 -5.96
N ASN A 343 -6.80 7.58 -7.17
CA ASN A 343 -5.45 7.21 -7.50
C ASN A 343 -5.04 7.87 -8.81
N HIS A 344 -3.77 8.18 -8.95
CA HIS A 344 -3.22 8.45 -10.26
C HIS A 344 -3.07 7.14 -11.04
N LEU A 345 -3.35 7.16 -12.33
CA LEU A 345 -2.95 6.10 -13.26
C LEU A 345 -1.55 6.45 -13.79
N TRP A 346 -0.53 5.92 -13.14
CA TRP A 346 0.86 6.16 -13.49
C TRP A 346 1.36 5.12 -14.50
N ASN A 347 2.02 5.58 -15.57
CA ASN A 347 2.53 4.72 -16.64
C ASN A 347 4.00 4.37 -16.43
N LEU A 348 4.33 3.07 -16.49
CA LEU A 348 5.66 2.55 -16.21
C LEU A 348 6.73 3.03 -17.22
N ASN A 349 6.37 3.16 -18.51
CA ASN A 349 7.33 3.57 -19.56
C ASN A 349 7.65 5.05 -19.50
N ALA A 350 6.62 5.87 -19.32
CA ALA A 350 6.75 7.31 -19.48
C ALA A 350 7.08 8.05 -18.20
N ASP A 351 6.88 7.42 -17.03
CA ASP A 351 6.92 8.09 -15.74
C ASP A 351 5.95 9.29 -15.69
N LYS A 352 4.73 9.06 -16.19
CA LYS A 352 3.68 10.06 -16.35
C LYS A 352 2.34 9.55 -15.84
N CYS A 353 1.45 10.46 -15.50
CA CYS A 353 0.08 10.19 -15.11
C CYS A 353 -0.91 10.45 -16.25
N ALA A 354 -1.99 9.67 -16.28
CA ALA A 354 -3.11 9.93 -17.17
C ALA A 354 -3.82 11.22 -16.74
N ASP A 355 -3.83 12.22 -17.62
CA ASP A 355 -4.23 13.60 -17.36
C ASP A 355 -5.37 14.00 -18.30
N VAL A 356 -6.50 14.42 -17.76
CA VAL A 356 -7.51 15.12 -18.54
C VAL A 356 -6.98 16.51 -18.84
N TRP A 357 -6.63 16.72 -20.14
CA TRP A 357 -5.88 17.89 -20.57
C TRP A 357 -6.58 19.20 -20.20
N SER A 358 -5.78 20.14 -19.68
CA SER A 358 -6.24 21.45 -19.21
C SER A 358 -7.36 21.39 -18.13
N ALA A 359 -7.42 20.29 -17.39
CA ALA A 359 -8.47 20.06 -16.37
C ALA A 359 -9.91 20.27 -16.92
N SER A 360 -10.11 19.98 -18.21
CA SER A 360 -11.41 20.12 -18.87
C SER A 360 -12.48 19.26 -18.20
N THR A 361 -13.70 19.76 -18.11
CA THR A 361 -14.88 19.01 -17.64
C THR A 361 -15.82 18.64 -18.80
N ALA A 362 -15.46 18.94 -20.05
CA ALA A 362 -16.28 18.68 -21.22
C ALA A 362 -16.26 17.19 -21.62
N ASP A 363 -17.35 16.72 -22.24
CA ASP A 363 -17.37 15.45 -22.96
C ASP A 363 -16.44 15.52 -24.18
N GLY A 364 -15.73 14.43 -24.44
CA GLY A 364 -14.75 14.35 -25.52
C GLY A 364 -13.40 14.99 -25.23
N ALA A 365 -13.17 15.53 -24.02
CA ALA A 365 -11.88 16.06 -23.64
C ALA A 365 -10.81 14.96 -23.66
N SER A 366 -9.66 15.26 -24.27
CA SER A 366 -8.57 14.30 -24.44
C SER A 366 -7.93 13.92 -23.11
N VAL A 367 -7.51 12.67 -23.02
CA VAL A 367 -6.67 12.20 -21.93
C VAL A 367 -5.26 11.97 -22.46
N ASN A 368 -4.31 12.68 -21.87
CA ASN A 368 -2.92 12.70 -22.30
C ASN A 368 -2.00 12.30 -21.14
N SER A 369 -0.73 12.07 -21.44
CA SER A 369 0.29 11.89 -20.39
C SER A 369 0.70 13.25 -19.81
N GLY A 370 0.68 13.37 -18.50
CA GLY A 370 1.09 14.58 -17.78
C GLY A 370 2.15 14.30 -16.74
N ASN A 371 3.05 15.25 -16.46
CA ASN A 371 3.86 15.16 -15.24
C ASN A 371 2.92 15.02 -14.05
N CYS A 372 3.13 13.99 -13.23
CA CYS A 372 2.26 13.73 -12.09
C CYS A 372 2.28 14.89 -11.08
N ASN A 373 1.11 15.30 -10.65
CA ASN A 373 0.89 16.35 -9.65
C ASN A 373 -0.38 16.02 -8.85
N SER A 374 -0.71 16.82 -7.83
CA SER A 374 -1.88 16.62 -6.97
C SER A 374 -3.22 17.05 -7.61
N GLY A 375 -3.22 17.46 -8.87
CA GLY A 375 -4.44 17.91 -9.57
C GLY A 375 -5.50 16.83 -9.69
N THR A 376 -6.76 17.18 -9.41
CA THR A 376 -7.89 16.24 -9.49
C THR A 376 -8.19 15.74 -10.90
N ASN A 377 -7.73 16.45 -11.94
CA ASN A 377 -7.80 16.04 -13.33
C ASN A 377 -6.86 14.87 -13.68
N GLN A 378 -5.88 14.57 -12.83
CA GLN A 378 -5.02 13.39 -12.92
C GLN A 378 -5.44 12.27 -11.98
N GLN A 379 -6.45 12.50 -11.13
CA GLN A 379 -6.94 11.50 -10.19
C GLN A 379 -8.14 10.74 -10.77
N TRP A 380 -8.11 9.44 -10.61
CA TRP A 380 -9.10 8.53 -11.13
C TRP A 380 -9.63 7.62 -10.02
N LYS A 381 -10.93 7.44 -9.98
CA LYS A 381 -11.60 6.51 -9.08
C LYS A 381 -11.98 5.25 -9.87
N PRO A 382 -11.29 4.12 -9.68
CA PRO A 382 -11.73 2.86 -10.23
C PRO A 382 -13.04 2.42 -9.56
N THR A 383 -14.13 2.38 -10.30
CA THR A 383 -15.46 1.98 -9.82
C THR A 383 -15.81 0.64 -10.44
N ALA A 384 -16.05 -0.38 -9.62
CA ALA A 384 -16.38 -1.72 -10.10
C ALA A 384 -17.77 -1.75 -10.76
N VAL A 385 -17.86 -2.40 -11.91
CA VAL A 385 -19.11 -2.68 -12.66
C VAL A 385 -19.05 -4.15 -13.08
N GLY A 386 -19.67 -5.03 -12.29
CA GLY A 386 -19.49 -6.48 -12.43
C GLY A 386 -18.03 -6.87 -12.25
N SER A 387 -17.46 -7.56 -13.22
CA SER A 387 -16.04 -7.95 -13.23
C SER A 387 -15.10 -6.90 -13.85
N ASN A 388 -15.65 -5.78 -14.32
CA ASN A 388 -14.93 -4.70 -14.99
C ASN A 388 -14.91 -3.43 -14.14
N TYR A 389 -14.26 -2.39 -14.62
CA TYR A 389 -14.13 -1.10 -13.95
C TYR A 389 -14.50 0.05 -14.87
N GLN A 390 -15.18 1.05 -14.33
CA GLN A 390 -15.15 2.41 -14.85
C GLN A 390 -13.99 3.17 -14.17
N LEU A 391 -13.26 3.95 -14.93
CA LEU A 391 -12.24 4.86 -14.43
C LEU A 391 -12.83 6.27 -14.44
N VAL A 392 -13.30 6.72 -13.28
CA VAL A 392 -14.02 8.00 -13.13
C VAL A 392 -13.03 9.09 -12.75
N ASN A 393 -12.92 10.13 -13.56
CA ASN A 393 -12.07 11.28 -13.27
C ASN A 393 -12.63 12.08 -12.08
N VAL A 394 -11.78 12.44 -11.12
CA VAL A 394 -12.20 13.09 -9.88
C VAL A 394 -12.63 14.54 -10.12
N ASN A 395 -11.98 15.25 -11.07
CA ASN A 395 -12.30 16.64 -11.38
C ASN A 395 -13.66 16.79 -12.08
N SER A 396 -13.95 15.93 -13.05
CA SER A 396 -15.12 16.07 -13.92
C SER A 396 -16.29 15.15 -13.57
N GLY A 397 -16.03 14.08 -12.81
CA GLY A 397 -17.00 13.01 -12.58
C GLY A 397 -17.27 12.14 -13.82
N LYS A 398 -16.50 12.30 -14.90
CA LYS A 398 -16.66 11.59 -16.17
C LYS A 398 -15.80 10.35 -16.27
N CYS A 399 -16.22 9.43 -17.14
CA CYS A 399 -15.56 8.14 -17.37
C CYS A 399 -14.53 8.22 -18.50
N LEU A 400 -13.38 7.57 -18.28
CA LEU A 400 -12.43 7.28 -19.34
C LEU A 400 -13.07 6.34 -20.37
N GLN A 401 -13.02 6.71 -21.64
CA GLN A 401 -13.55 5.90 -22.73
C GLN A 401 -12.68 5.95 -23.97
N ILE A 402 -12.92 5.04 -24.91
CA ILE A 402 -12.39 5.13 -26.26
C ILE A 402 -13.37 5.92 -27.12
N SER A 403 -12.85 6.96 -27.79
CA SER A 403 -13.62 7.87 -28.62
C SER A 403 -14.41 7.12 -29.73
N GLY A 404 -15.70 7.48 -29.88
CA GLY A 404 -16.56 6.90 -30.90
C GLY A 404 -16.81 5.40 -30.76
N ALA A 405 -16.55 4.78 -29.60
CA ALA A 405 -16.59 3.34 -29.40
C ALA A 405 -15.75 2.55 -30.45
N SER A 406 -14.70 3.17 -30.97
CA SER A 406 -13.82 2.60 -31.99
C SER A 406 -13.17 1.30 -31.49
N THR A 407 -12.99 0.34 -32.41
CA THR A 407 -12.21 -0.88 -32.16
C THR A 407 -10.83 -0.85 -32.85
N ALA A 408 -10.47 0.26 -33.51
CA ALA A 408 -9.19 0.40 -34.19
C ALA A 408 -8.02 0.63 -33.21
N ASN A 409 -6.81 0.21 -33.59
CA ASN A 409 -5.58 0.65 -32.94
C ASN A 409 -5.41 2.16 -33.13
N GLY A 410 -4.88 2.87 -32.14
CA GLY A 410 -4.67 4.31 -32.18
C GLY A 410 -5.94 5.14 -31.94
N ALA A 411 -7.08 4.49 -31.59
CA ALA A 411 -8.28 5.23 -31.23
C ALA A 411 -8.08 5.94 -29.89
N ALA A 412 -8.30 7.25 -29.87
CA ALA A 412 -7.98 8.12 -28.73
C ALA A 412 -8.79 7.79 -27.47
N ALA A 413 -8.14 7.87 -26.34
CA ALA A 413 -8.78 7.88 -25.03
C ALA A 413 -9.25 9.29 -24.68
N VAL A 414 -10.52 9.43 -24.31
CA VAL A 414 -11.17 10.69 -23.95
C VAL A 414 -12.02 10.47 -22.68
N GLN A 415 -12.44 11.54 -22.02
CA GLN A 415 -13.48 11.43 -21.00
C GLN A 415 -14.87 11.72 -21.58
N SER A 416 -15.89 11.12 -20.99
CA SER A 416 -17.29 11.44 -21.30
C SER A 416 -18.23 11.07 -20.17
N THR A 417 -19.46 11.59 -20.20
CA THR A 417 -20.50 11.22 -19.23
C THR A 417 -20.60 9.71 -19.09
N CYS A 418 -20.58 9.21 -17.85
CA CYS A 418 -20.61 7.78 -17.56
C CYS A 418 -21.97 7.18 -17.91
N THR A 419 -21.99 6.21 -18.82
CA THR A 419 -23.22 5.52 -19.29
C THR A 419 -23.20 4.03 -18.99
N GLY A 420 -22.03 3.46 -18.64
CA GLY A 420 -21.85 2.02 -18.46
C GLY A 420 -21.69 1.24 -19.78
N ALA A 421 -21.57 1.93 -20.93
CA ALA A 421 -21.35 1.29 -22.21
C ALA A 421 -19.99 0.60 -22.27
N SER A 422 -19.87 -0.47 -23.08
CA SER A 422 -18.68 -1.34 -23.13
C SER A 422 -17.37 -0.59 -23.43
N HIS A 423 -17.41 0.47 -24.22
CA HIS A 423 -16.24 1.31 -24.52
C HIS A 423 -15.80 2.22 -23.37
N GLN A 424 -16.59 2.30 -22.26
CA GLN A 424 -16.25 2.94 -20.98
C GLN A 424 -15.83 1.93 -19.91
N LEU A 425 -15.89 0.64 -20.20
CA LEU A 425 -15.55 -0.41 -19.27
C LEU A 425 -14.16 -0.98 -19.57
N TRP A 426 -13.43 -1.24 -18.50
CA TRP A 426 -12.06 -1.70 -18.55
C TRP A 426 -11.89 -2.97 -17.71
N LYS A 427 -11.39 -4.03 -18.34
CA LYS A 427 -10.91 -5.21 -17.63
C LYS A 427 -9.53 -4.89 -17.09
N ARG A 428 -9.35 -5.03 -15.80
CA ARG A 428 -8.07 -4.86 -15.13
C ARG A 428 -7.37 -6.20 -14.99
N THR A 429 -6.15 -6.32 -15.49
CA THR A 429 -5.35 -7.55 -15.39
C THR A 429 -4.02 -7.20 -14.72
N ALA A 430 -3.70 -7.95 -13.65
CA ALA A 430 -2.42 -7.82 -12.98
C ALA A 430 -1.29 -8.38 -13.86
N VAL A 431 -0.16 -7.66 -13.88
CA VAL A 431 1.08 -8.09 -14.54
C VAL A 431 2.01 -8.68 -13.49
N ILE A 432 2.59 -7.86 -12.65
CA ILE A 432 3.38 -8.23 -11.48
C ILE A 432 3.43 -7.04 -10.51
N GLY A 433 3.56 -7.30 -9.21
CA GLY A 433 3.61 -6.24 -8.22
C GLY A 433 2.42 -5.32 -8.34
N ALA A 434 2.66 -4.02 -8.37
CA ALA A 434 1.62 -3.01 -8.49
C ALA A 434 1.19 -2.70 -9.94
N TYR A 435 1.77 -3.38 -10.93
CA TYR A 435 1.54 -3.07 -12.35
C TYR A 435 0.35 -3.82 -12.93
N LEU A 436 -0.47 -3.10 -13.69
CA LEU A 436 -1.75 -3.53 -14.25
C LEU A 436 -1.81 -3.19 -15.73
N THR A 437 -2.55 -3.98 -16.50
CA THR A 437 -3.05 -3.56 -17.82
C THR A 437 -4.54 -3.28 -17.74
N TYR A 438 -5.02 -2.32 -18.52
CA TYR A 438 -6.43 -1.99 -18.70
C TYR A 438 -6.86 -2.32 -20.12
N THR A 439 -7.68 -3.36 -20.27
CA THR A 439 -8.22 -3.81 -21.56
C THR A 439 -9.63 -3.27 -21.73
N ASN A 440 -9.89 -2.53 -22.81
CA ASN A 440 -11.20 -2.00 -23.11
C ASN A 440 -12.17 -3.15 -23.45
N VAL A 441 -13.34 -3.17 -22.81
CA VAL A 441 -14.31 -4.28 -22.95
C VAL A 441 -14.91 -4.34 -24.36
N ASN A 442 -15.06 -3.18 -25.02
CA ASN A 442 -15.64 -3.12 -26.36
C ASN A 442 -14.67 -3.63 -27.44
N SER A 443 -13.40 -3.25 -27.37
CA SER A 443 -12.42 -3.50 -28.43
C SER A 443 -11.48 -4.68 -28.15
N GLY A 444 -11.35 -5.10 -26.86
CA GLY A 444 -10.34 -6.07 -26.44
C GLY A 444 -8.90 -5.51 -26.48
N LYS A 445 -8.72 -4.21 -26.64
CA LYS A 445 -7.41 -3.55 -26.75
C LYS A 445 -6.98 -2.91 -25.43
N CYS A 446 -5.67 -2.74 -25.25
CA CYS A 446 -5.07 -2.19 -24.06
C CYS A 446 -4.90 -0.67 -24.13
N LEU A 447 -5.21 0.02 -23.03
CA LEU A 447 -4.88 1.42 -22.83
C LEU A 447 -3.36 1.61 -22.82
N GLN A 448 -2.87 2.58 -23.58
CA GLN A 448 -1.45 2.91 -23.65
C GLN A 448 -1.20 4.40 -23.80
N ILE A 449 0.06 4.79 -23.63
CA ILE A 449 0.55 6.06 -24.19
C ILE A 449 0.96 5.80 -25.62
N ALA A 450 0.40 6.57 -26.55
CA ALA A 450 0.57 6.43 -28.00
C ALA A 450 2.05 6.35 -28.38
N GLY A 451 2.40 5.33 -29.18
CA GLY A 451 3.76 5.11 -29.67
C GLY A 451 4.82 4.88 -28.59
N GLY A 452 4.43 4.63 -27.33
CA GLY A 452 5.37 4.53 -26.21
C GLY A 452 6.10 5.84 -25.89
N SER A 453 5.51 6.98 -26.23
CA SER A 453 6.09 8.30 -25.99
C SER A 453 6.32 8.56 -24.49
N THR A 454 7.43 9.19 -24.17
CA THR A 454 7.74 9.67 -22.80
C THR A 454 7.51 11.17 -22.66
N ALA A 455 7.05 11.84 -23.73
CA ALA A 455 6.81 13.29 -23.73
C ALA A 455 5.59 13.65 -22.87
N ASN A 456 5.64 14.82 -22.27
CA ASN A 456 4.48 15.44 -21.65
C ASN A 456 3.47 15.85 -22.73
N GLY A 457 2.18 15.58 -22.51
CA GLY A 457 1.12 15.87 -23.48
C GLY A 457 0.91 14.80 -24.56
N ALA A 458 1.65 13.68 -24.55
CA ALA A 458 1.41 12.59 -25.49
C ALA A 458 0.01 12.00 -25.26
N ALA A 459 -0.71 11.72 -26.35
CA ALA A 459 -2.06 11.18 -26.28
C ALA A 459 -2.08 9.78 -25.64
N LEU A 460 -3.13 9.51 -24.88
CA LEU A 460 -3.49 8.14 -24.56
C LEU A 460 -4.40 7.59 -25.65
N ASP A 461 -4.18 6.35 -26.03
CA ASP A 461 -4.99 5.62 -26.99
C ASP A 461 -5.15 4.14 -26.61
N GLN A 462 -5.79 3.37 -27.45
CA GLN A 462 -5.80 1.92 -27.34
C GLN A 462 -4.99 1.25 -28.45
N SER A 463 -4.37 0.12 -28.14
CA SER A 463 -3.68 -0.71 -29.11
C SER A 463 -3.77 -2.19 -28.76
N THR A 464 -3.42 -3.06 -29.70
CA THR A 464 -3.29 -4.50 -29.43
C THR A 464 -2.46 -4.71 -28.17
N CYS A 465 -2.98 -5.55 -27.25
CA CYS A 465 -2.30 -5.81 -25.99
C CYS A 465 -0.96 -6.52 -26.22
N THR A 466 0.08 -6.00 -25.60
CA THR A 466 1.43 -6.56 -25.60
C THR A 466 1.94 -6.60 -24.15
N SER A 467 3.17 -7.07 -23.94
CA SER A 467 3.86 -6.94 -22.65
C SER A 467 4.59 -5.61 -22.48
N GLY A 468 4.42 -4.68 -23.41
CA GLY A 468 5.13 -3.39 -23.43
C GLY A 468 4.83 -2.53 -22.19
N THR A 469 5.85 -1.89 -21.66
CA THR A 469 5.74 -1.05 -20.45
C THR A 469 4.88 0.20 -20.66
N ASN A 470 4.69 0.65 -21.88
CA ASN A 470 3.76 1.72 -22.26
C ASN A 470 2.27 1.37 -22.05
N GLN A 471 1.96 0.06 -21.90
CA GLN A 471 0.62 -0.45 -21.56
C GLN A 471 0.49 -0.86 -20.08
N GLN A 472 1.54 -0.67 -19.28
CA GLN A 472 1.54 -1.02 -17.87
C GLN A 472 1.33 0.22 -17.01
N TRP A 473 0.37 0.10 -16.11
CA TRP A 473 -0.11 1.18 -15.27
C TRP A 473 -0.08 0.77 -13.80
N MET A 474 0.17 1.71 -12.93
CA MET A 474 0.09 1.54 -11.48
C MET A 474 -0.90 2.54 -10.88
N LEU A 475 -1.65 2.11 -9.89
CA LEU A 475 -2.44 3.00 -9.03
C LEU A 475 -1.52 3.56 -7.94
N VAL A 476 -1.39 4.89 -7.87
CA VAL A 476 -0.56 5.60 -6.88
C VAL A 476 -1.32 6.69 -6.16
#